data_33d3c71f11a3be5b0a15950ff579fd6e
#
_entry.id   33d3c71f11a3be5b0a15950ff579fd6e
#
_cell.length_a   1.000
_cell.length_b   1.000
_cell.length_c   1.000
_cell.angle_alpha   90.00
_cell.angle_beta   90.00
_cell.angle_gamma   90.00
#
_symmetry.space_group_name_H-M   'P 1'
#
loop_
_entity.id
_entity.type
_entity.pdbx_description
1 polymer ?
#
loop_
_entity_poly.entity_id
_entity_poly.type
_entity_poly.pdbx_seq_one_letter_code
_entity_poly.pdbx_strand_id
1 'polypeptide(L)'
;MKKLSNYLDNKKVILAILLIVSILTLLICSKNSPLYPYNDWVDGNAFFTMGKGMFNGKVPYKDLFEQKGPLLYLIYGIGYLISHDTFLGVYLLEVISYTIFGYFLFKIARTYLNQFYALLVSVLTLAIISGSISFVQGGSAEEFCLPFVASSVYFFIKIINENDFGKKYLLINGAIAGCVSLIKFNLLGLWFIWMALYFFKLISLKEIKKAFISCVYFLVGMFIPIFISILYFVINGALRDYYDVYITFNLTAYSTTIDLKTRILNMFSAI
;
A
#
# COMPACT_ATOMS: atom_id res chain seq x y z
N MET A 1 -32.16 6.11 17.17
CA MET A 1 -30.96 5.24 17.17
C MET A 1 -31.20 3.87 16.53
N LYS A 2 -32.26 3.09 16.84
CA LYS A 2 -32.53 1.77 16.18
C LYS A 2 -32.67 1.80 14.66
N LYS A 3 -33.32 2.83 14.06
CA LYS A 3 -33.41 2.97 12.60
C LYS A 3 -32.05 3.19 11.93
N LEU A 4 -31.17 3.99 12.53
CA LEU A 4 -29.83 4.26 12.02
C LEU A 4 -28.96 3.00 12.10
N SER A 5 -29.07 2.20 13.15
CA SER A 5 -28.40 0.91 13.31
C SER A 5 -28.74 -0.05 12.16
N ASN A 6 -30.02 -0.18 11.80
CA ASN A 6 -30.45 -1.08 10.73
C ASN A 6 -29.92 -0.65 9.34
N TYR A 7 -29.78 0.65 9.07
CA TYR A 7 -29.19 1.12 7.82
C TYR A 7 -27.66 0.84 7.75
N LEU A 8 -26.98 0.99 8.88
CA LEU A 8 -25.54 0.72 8.94
C LEU A 8 -25.22 -0.79 8.88
N ASP A 9 -26.18 -1.70 9.11
CA ASP A 9 -25.97 -3.14 8.93
C ASP A 9 -25.77 -3.55 7.47
N ASN A 10 -26.09 -2.65 6.53
CA ASN A 10 -25.88 -2.89 5.12
C ASN A 10 -24.44 -2.52 4.69
N LYS A 11 -23.67 -3.54 4.30
CA LYS A 11 -22.31 -3.39 3.78
C LYS A 11 -22.21 -2.36 2.63
N LYS A 12 -23.23 -2.30 1.76
CA LYS A 12 -23.27 -1.35 0.63
C LYS A 12 -23.35 0.10 1.11
N VAL A 13 -24.10 0.36 2.20
CA VAL A 13 -24.22 1.69 2.79
C VAL A 13 -22.88 2.13 3.38
N ILE A 14 -22.18 1.25 4.09
CA ILE A 14 -20.84 1.54 4.63
C ILE A 14 -19.86 1.87 3.49
N LEU A 15 -19.81 1.05 2.46
CA LEU A 15 -18.94 1.30 1.31
C LEU A 15 -19.29 2.61 0.60
N ALA A 16 -20.58 2.93 0.45
CA ALA A 16 -21.01 4.19 -0.14
C ALA A 16 -20.58 5.41 0.71
N ILE A 17 -20.72 5.35 2.02
CA ILE A 17 -20.25 6.41 2.92
C ILE A 17 -18.73 6.58 2.80
N LEU A 18 -17.96 5.49 2.88
CA LEU A 18 -16.51 5.54 2.76
C LEU A 18 -16.05 6.06 1.39
N LEU A 19 -16.74 5.68 0.31
CA LEU A 19 -16.49 6.19 -1.03
C LEU A 19 -16.73 7.70 -1.12
N ILE A 20 -17.87 8.18 -0.60
CA ILE A 20 -18.20 9.62 -0.58
C ILE A 20 -17.14 10.39 0.22
N VAL A 21 -16.75 9.89 1.39
CA VAL A 21 -15.72 10.52 2.22
C VAL A 21 -14.38 10.53 1.47
N SER A 22 -13.99 9.43 0.83
CA SER A 22 -12.75 9.36 0.05
C SER A 22 -12.76 10.36 -1.12
N ILE A 23 -13.88 10.46 -1.84
CA ILE A 23 -14.04 11.48 -2.90
C ILE A 23 -13.85 12.89 -2.33
N LEU A 24 -14.56 13.22 -1.28
CA LEU A 24 -14.55 14.60 -0.74
C LEU A 24 -13.19 14.98 -0.13
N THR A 25 -12.56 14.08 0.62
CA THR A 25 -11.26 14.35 1.24
C THR A 25 -10.17 14.48 0.20
N LEU A 26 -10.09 13.54 -0.76
CA LEU A 26 -9.08 13.60 -1.81
C LEU A 26 -9.36 14.71 -2.84
N LEU A 27 -10.62 15.08 -3.05
CA LEU A 27 -10.96 16.21 -3.91
C LEU A 27 -10.28 17.50 -3.43
N ILE A 28 -10.20 17.69 -2.10
CA ILE A 28 -9.60 18.88 -1.48
C ILE A 28 -8.10 18.70 -1.28
N CYS A 29 -7.65 17.51 -0.84
CA CYS A 29 -6.28 17.31 -0.37
C CYS A 29 -5.32 16.81 -1.45
N SER A 30 -5.80 16.09 -2.49
CA SER A 30 -4.92 15.54 -3.53
C SER A 30 -4.75 16.51 -4.69
N LYS A 31 -3.50 16.77 -5.10
CA LYS A 31 -3.17 17.55 -6.31
C LYS A 31 -3.51 16.82 -7.61
N ASN A 32 -3.83 15.54 -7.54
CA ASN A 32 -4.34 14.79 -8.70
C ASN A 32 -5.82 15.05 -8.96
N SER A 33 -6.51 15.72 -8.03
CA SER A 33 -7.95 15.98 -8.14
C SER A 33 -8.28 17.03 -9.21
N PRO A 34 -9.48 17.00 -9.76
CA PRO A 34 -9.91 17.96 -10.78
C PRO A 34 -10.03 19.40 -10.26
N LEU A 35 -9.89 19.68 -8.97
CA LEU A 35 -9.82 21.04 -8.43
C LEU A 35 -8.48 21.72 -8.71
N TYR A 36 -7.43 20.95 -9.00
CA TYR A 36 -6.12 21.49 -9.31
C TYR A 36 -5.90 21.43 -10.83
N PRO A 37 -5.69 22.59 -11.49
CA PRO A 37 -5.57 22.65 -12.95
C PRO A 37 -4.31 21.95 -13.46
N TYR A 38 -3.28 21.86 -12.62
CA TYR A 38 -2.05 21.09 -12.89
C TYR A 38 -1.47 20.55 -11.58
N ASN A 39 -0.76 19.46 -11.67
CA ASN A 39 -0.02 18.90 -10.55
C ASN A 39 1.43 19.40 -10.60
N ASP A 40 1.82 20.21 -9.61
CA ASP A 40 3.17 20.79 -9.48
C ASP A 40 4.13 19.88 -8.69
N TRP A 41 3.66 18.71 -8.21
CA TRP A 41 4.47 17.80 -7.46
C TRP A 41 5.39 16.97 -8.37
N VAL A 42 6.71 17.13 -8.16
CA VAL A 42 7.76 16.54 -9.00
C VAL A 42 7.66 15.00 -9.06
N ASP A 43 7.50 14.34 -7.91
CA ASP A 43 7.43 12.88 -7.85
C ASP A 43 6.19 12.37 -8.59
N GLY A 44 5.02 13.01 -8.42
CA GLY A 44 3.79 12.64 -9.12
C GLY A 44 3.95 12.72 -10.65
N ASN A 45 4.60 13.77 -11.14
CA ASN A 45 4.91 13.91 -12.56
C ASN A 45 5.91 12.86 -13.05
N ALA A 46 6.93 12.52 -12.25
CA ALA A 46 7.86 11.44 -12.55
C ALA A 46 7.13 10.10 -12.65
N PHE A 47 6.27 9.75 -11.67
CA PHE A 47 5.50 8.50 -11.69
C PHE A 47 4.54 8.44 -12.88
N PHE A 48 3.90 9.57 -13.22
CA PHE A 48 3.01 9.64 -14.38
C PHE A 48 3.79 9.45 -15.69
N THR A 49 4.99 10.04 -15.80
CA THR A 49 5.88 9.87 -16.94
C THR A 49 6.32 8.41 -17.10
N MET A 50 6.70 7.74 -16.00
CA MET A 50 7.03 6.33 -16.00
C MET A 50 5.85 5.46 -16.44
N GLY A 51 4.67 5.70 -15.87
CA GLY A 51 3.43 4.99 -16.20
C GLY A 51 3.01 5.21 -17.66
N LYS A 52 2.99 6.45 -18.13
CA LYS A 52 2.76 6.80 -19.54
C LYS A 52 3.75 6.09 -20.45
N GLY A 53 5.04 6.08 -20.09
CA GLY A 53 6.10 5.42 -20.85
C GLY A 53 5.83 3.92 -21.02
N MET A 54 5.43 3.20 -19.93
CA MET A 54 5.12 1.78 -20.00
C MET A 54 4.05 1.45 -21.07
N PHE A 55 3.02 2.27 -21.19
CA PHE A 55 1.94 2.06 -22.17
C PHE A 55 2.26 2.61 -23.56
N ASN A 56 3.42 3.29 -23.72
CA ASN A 56 3.94 3.77 -25.00
C ASN A 56 5.23 3.03 -25.41
N GLY A 57 5.41 1.79 -24.96
CA GLY A 57 6.49 0.91 -25.39
C GLY A 57 7.85 1.18 -24.74
N LYS A 58 7.91 1.99 -23.69
CA LYS A 58 9.13 2.19 -22.88
C LYS A 58 9.16 1.23 -21.71
N VAL A 59 10.34 0.75 -21.38
CA VAL A 59 10.55 -0.16 -20.25
C VAL A 59 11.14 0.63 -19.08
N PRO A 60 10.48 0.65 -17.91
CA PRO A 60 11.03 1.28 -16.70
C PRO A 60 12.44 0.79 -16.40
N TYR A 61 13.25 1.70 -15.86
CA TYR A 61 14.66 1.52 -15.49
C TYR A 61 15.62 1.37 -16.68
N LYS A 62 15.18 0.82 -17.83
CA LYS A 62 15.98 0.69 -19.05
C LYS A 62 15.89 1.95 -19.93
N ASP A 63 14.67 2.41 -20.22
CA ASP A 63 14.42 3.54 -21.10
C ASP A 63 14.13 4.83 -20.32
N LEU A 64 13.67 4.70 -19.08
CA LEU A 64 13.30 5.80 -18.19
C LEU A 64 13.84 5.51 -16.78
N PHE A 65 14.41 6.52 -16.13
CA PHE A 65 14.98 6.39 -14.78
C PHE A 65 14.05 7.00 -13.73
N GLU A 66 13.66 6.19 -12.77
CA GLU A 66 13.07 6.58 -11.49
C GLU A 66 13.20 5.41 -10.50
N GLN A 67 13.34 5.68 -9.19
CA GLN A 67 13.79 4.71 -8.18
C GLN A 67 12.69 3.98 -7.41
N LYS A 68 11.41 4.30 -7.62
CA LYS A 68 10.30 3.59 -6.96
C LYS A 68 10.01 2.24 -7.63
N GLY A 69 9.10 1.49 -7.06
CA GLY A 69 8.77 0.15 -7.56
C GLY A 69 7.85 0.16 -8.79
N PRO A 70 7.95 -0.88 -9.62
CA PRO A 70 7.25 -0.93 -10.91
C PRO A 70 5.73 -1.00 -10.78
N LEU A 71 5.19 -1.47 -9.67
CA LEU A 71 3.74 -1.51 -9.44
C LEU A 71 3.17 -0.09 -9.28
N LEU A 72 3.95 0.86 -8.72
CA LEU A 72 3.53 2.26 -8.67
C LEU A 72 3.38 2.84 -10.07
N TYR A 73 4.33 2.57 -10.96
CA TYR A 73 4.27 3.05 -12.35
C TYR A 73 3.11 2.41 -13.12
N LEU A 74 2.83 1.14 -12.86
CA LEU A 74 1.66 0.47 -13.45
C LEU A 74 0.36 1.14 -12.99
N ILE A 75 0.23 1.50 -11.71
CA ILE A 75 -0.93 2.24 -11.19
C ILE A 75 -1.08 3.59 -11.92
N TYR A 76 -0.01 4.36 -12.01
CA TYR A 76 -0.03 5.63 -12.73
C TYR A 76 -0.28 5.45 -14.23
N GLY A 77 0.23 4.37 -14.82
CA GLY A 77 -0.02 4.03 -16.22
C GLY A 77 -1.49 3.66 -16.50
N ILE A 78 -2.14 2.95 -15.59
CA ILE A 78 -3.60 2.72 -15.65
C ILE A 78 -4.34 4.06 -15.53
N GLY A 79 -3.88 4.96 -14.66
CA GLY A 79 -4.39 6.33 -14.57
C GLY A 79 -4.25 7.09 -15.89
N TYR A 80 -3.10 6.98 -16.55
CA TYR A 80 -2.88 7.54 -17.88
C TYR A 80 -3.83 6.99 -18.95
N LEU A 81 -4.14 5.70 -18.93
CA LEU A 81 -5.12 5.11 -19.85
C LEU A 81 -6.55 5.65 -19.66
N ILE A 82 -6.90 6.06 -18.43
CA ILE A 82 -8.19 6.68 -18.11
C ILE A 82 -8.20 8.15 -18.55
N SER A 83 -7.10 8.87 -18.35
CA SER A 83 -6.98 10.29 -18.73
C SER A 83 -5.55 10.59 -19.20
N HIS A 84 -5.39 10.80 -20.51
CA HIS A 84 -4.08 10.94 -21.16
C HIS A 84 -3.35 12.24 -20.81
N ASP A 85 -4.10 13.32 -20.55
CA ASP A 85 -3.57 14.67 -20.43
C ASP A 85 -3.71 15.25 -19.02
N THR A 86 -4.40 14.55 -18.11
CA THR A 86 -4.62 15.01 -16.75
C THR A 86 -4.41 13.91 -15.73
N PHE A 87 -4.24 14.28 -14.47
CA PHE A 87 -4.15 13.34 -13.35
C PHE A 87 -5.50 12.75 -12.91
N LEU A 88 -6.61 13.05 -13.60
CA LEU A 88 -7.95 12.57 -13.24
C LEU A 88 -7.99 11.04 -13.08
N GLY A 89 -7.32 10.29 -13.99
CA GLY A 89 -7.27 8.83 -13.88
C GLY A 89 -6.54 8.35 -12.63
N VAL A 90 -5.44 9.03 -12.24
CA VAL A 90 -4.72 8.75 -10.99
C VAL A 90 -5.61 9.06 -9.79
N TYR A 91 -6.29 10.21 -9.77
CA TYR A 91 -7.26 10.58 -8.73
C TYR A 91 -8.36 9.52 -8.54
N LEU A 92 -8.92 8.98 -9.61
CA LEU A 92 -9.92 7.91 -9.50
C LEU A 92 -9.36 6.64 -8.85
N LEU A 93 -8.11 6.29 -9.16
CA LEU A 93 -7.41 5.16 -8.54
C LEU A 93 -7.09 5.43 -7.06
N GLU A 94 -6.73 6.67 -6.70
CA GLU A 94 -6.57 7.10 -5.29
C GLU A 94 -7.89 6.95 -4.54
N VAL A 95 -9.02 7.42 -5.09
CA VAL A 95 -10.34 7.28 -4.47
C VAL A 95 -10.68 5.81 -4.20
N ILE A 96 -10.41 4.92 -5.17
CA ILE A 96 -10.61 3.48 -4.98
C ILE A 96 -9.71 2.94 -3.87
N SER A 97 -8.41 3.27 -3.91
CA SER A 97 -7.41 2.89 -2.93
C SER A 97 -7.82 3.33 -1.51
N TYR A 98 -8.21 4.60 -1.37
CA TYR A 98 -8.64 5.19 -0.10
C TYR A 98 -9.93 4.58 0.43
N THR A 99 -10.88 4.25 -0.46
CA THR A 99 -12.11 3.56 -0.07
C THR A 99 -11.82 2.15 0.47
N ILE A 100 -10.89 1.42 -0.17
CA ILE A 100 -10.43 0.11 0.31
C ILE A 100 -9.72 0.25 1.66
N PHE A 101 -8.87 1.25 1.81
CA PHE A 101 -8.20 1.57 3.08
C PHE A 101 -9.21 1.82 4.18
N GLY A 102 -10.18 2.72 3.96
CA GLY A 102 -11.25 3.01 4.92
C GLY A 102 -12.09 1.79 5.27
N TYR A 103 -12.36 0.92 4.30
CA TYR A 103 -13.08 -0.33 4.55
C TYR A 103 -12.31 -1.29 5.47
N PHE A 104 -11.01 -1.44 5.29
CA PHE A 104 -10.21 -2.28 6.19
C PHE A 104 -10.03 -1.65 7.56
N LEU A 105 -9.90 -0.32 7.67
CA LEU A 105 -9.96 0.38 8.96
C LEU A 105 -11.29 0.09 9.68
N PHE A 106 -12.41 0.19 8.97
CA PHE A 106 -13.71 -0.18 9.52
C PHE A 106 -13.73 -1.64 10.00
N LYS A 107 -13.19 -2.58 9.23
CA LYS A 107 -13.12 -4.00 9.61
C LYS A 107 -12.27 -4.22 10.87
N ILE A 108 -11.16 -3.52 10.99
CA ILE A 108 -10.31 -3.56 12.19
C ILE A 108 -11.06 -2.99 13.39
N ALA A 109 -11.63 -1.79 13.25
CA ALA A 109 -12.37 -1.12 14.32
C ALA A 109 -13.58 -1.94 14.78
N ARG A 110 -14.27 -2.62 13.86
CA ARG A 110 -15.40 -3.53 14.17
C ARG A 110 -15.02 -4.72 15.05
N THR A 111 -13.75 -5.05 15.16
CA THR A 111 -13.29 -6.12 16.08
C THR A 111 -13.44 -5.69 17.54
N TYR A 112 -13.42 -4.39 17.81
CA TYR A 112 -13.39 -3.81 19.15
C TYR A 112 -14.59 -2.90 19.47
N LEU A 113 -15.22 -2.31 18.45
CA LEU A 113 -16.24 -1.29 18.55
C LEU A 113 -17.55 -1.72 17.90
N ASN A 114 -18.66 -1.10 18.32
CA ASN A 114 -19.91 -1.24 17.58
C ASN A 114 -19.82 -0.53 16.21
N GLN A 115 -20.78 -0.78 15.35
CA GLN A 115 -20.76 -0.38 13.96
C GLN A 115 -20.68 1.14 13.73
N PHE A 116 -21.40 1.89 14.52
CA PHE A 116 -21.40 3.35 14.43
C PHE A 116 -20.01 3.94 14.76
N TYR A 117 -19.44 3.53 15.89
CA TYR A 117 -18.12 4.03 16.28
C TYR A 117 -16.99 3.51 15.36
N ALA A 118 -17.11 2.29 14.85
CA ALA A 118 -16.15 1.77 13.89
C ALA A 118 -16.16 2.59 12.58
N LEU A 119 -17.36 2.98 12.09
CA LEU A 119 -17.47 3.83 10.91
C LEU A 119 -16.95 5.24 11.20
N LEU A 120 -17.30 5.82 12.35
CA LEU A 120 -16.83 7.15 12.77
C LEU A 120 -15.29 7.21 12.82
N VAL A 121 -14.65 6.23 13.46
CA VAL A 121 -13.19 6.15 13.53
C VAL A 121 -12.60 6.05 12.12
N SER A 122 -13.17 5.23 11.23
CA SER A 122 -12.66 5.10 9.87
C SER A 122 -12.76 6.39 9.09
N VAL A 123 -13.89 7.09 9.17
CA VAL A 123 -14.11 8.39 8.51
C VAL A 123 -13.14 9.45 9.04
N LEU A 124 -12.97 9.53 10.35
CA LEU A 124 -12.04 10.48 10.97
C LEU A 124 -10.58 10.16 10.56
N THR A 125 -10.22 8.89 10.53
CA THR A 125 -8.86 8.47 10.11
C THR A 125 -8.59 8.85 8.66
N LEU A 126 -9.54 8.63 7.75
CA LEU A 126 -9.41 9.08 6.35
C LEU A 126 -9.18 10.59 6.26
N ALA A 127 -9.98 11.40 6.97
CA ALA A 127 -9.86 12.85 6.95
C ALA A 127 -8.54 13.35 7.55
N ILE A 128 -8.07 12.75 8.65
CA ILE A 128 -6.82 13.14 9.31
C ILE A 128 -5.61 12.79 8.44
N ILE A 129 -5.59 11.58 7.86
CA ILE A 129 -4.46 11.13 7.04
C ILE A 129 -4.36 11.97 5.78
N SER A 130 -5.45 12.22 5.06
CA SER A 130 -5.42 13.01 3.83
C SER A 130 -5.00 14.47 4.06
N GLY A 131 -5.28 15.03 5.23
CA GLY A 131 -4.83 16.38 5.62
C GLY A 131 -3.44 16.43 6.25
N SER A 132 -2.75 15.30 6.42
CA SER A 132 -1.42 15.29 7.02
C SER A 132 -0.34 15.73 6.01
N ILE A 133 0.72 16.35 6.51
CA ILE A 133 1.85 16.84 5.69
C ILE A 133 2.45 15.74 4.82
N SER A 134 2.44 14.50 5.30
CA SER A 134 3.02 13.34 4.58
C SER A 134 2.21 12.92 3.35
N PHE A 135 0.93 13.33 3.26
CA PHE A 135 0.01 12.91 2.19
C PHE A 135 -0.63 14.08 1.43
N VAL A 136 -0.22 15.31 1.74
CA VAL A 136 -0.81 16.55 1.20
C VAL A 136 -0.71 16.70 -0.33
N GLN A 137 0.16 15.92 -0.98
CA GLN A 137 0.32 15.97 -2.43
C GLN A 137 -0.66 15.02 -3.16
N GLY A 138 -1.07 13.93 -2.50
CA GLY A 138 -1.84 12.83 -3.09
C GLY A 138 -1.03 11.92 -4.02
N GLY A 139 -1.41 10.65 -4.12
CA GLY A 139 -0.79 9.68 -5.03
C GLY A 139 0.62 9.24 -4.67
N SER A 140 1.07 9.45 -3.44
CA SER A 140 2.40 9.00 -3.03
C SER A 140 2.51 7.47 -3.01
N ALA A 141 3.74 6.95 -3.08
CA ALA A 141 4.00 5.52 -2.94
C ALA A 141 3.47 4.99 -1.61
N GLU A 142 3.63 5.77 -0.53
CA GLU A 142 3.11 5.46 0.80
C GLU A 142 1.60 5.40 0.82
N GLU A 143 0.95 6.33 0.15
CA GLU A 143 -0.52 6.42 0.09
C GLU A 143 -1.13 5.20 -0.61
N PHE A 144 -0.58 4.81 -1.76
CA PHE A 144 -0.99 3.58 -2.43
C PHE A 144 -0.67 2.31 -1.63
N CYS A 145 0.23 2.36 -0.64
CA CYS A 145 0.48 1.25 0.29
C CYS A 145 -0.53 1.18 1.44
N LEU A 146 -1.28 2.24 1.79
CA LEU A 146 -2.21 2.26 2.92
C LEU A 146 -3.26 1.13 2.90
N PRO A 147 -3.96 0.85 1.79
CA PRO A 147 -4.93 -0.25 1.74
C PRO A 147 -4.27 -1.62 1.96
N PHE A 148 -3.05 -1.81 1.47
CA PHE A 148 -2.28 -3.02 1.69
C PHE A 148 -1.90 -3.18 3.16
N VAL A 149 -1.42 -2.12 3.81
CA VAL A 149 -1.09 -2.11 5.24
C VAL A 149 -2.33 -2.44 6.08
N ALA A 150 -3.44 -1.73 5.88
CA ALA A 150 -4.65 -1.95 6.66
C ALA A 150 -5.26 -3.34 6.45
N SER A 151 -5.29 -3.83 5.20
CA SER A 151 -5.76 -5.20 4.91
C SER A 151 -4.86 -6.25 5.55
N SER A 152 -3.54 -6.03 5.53
CA SER A 152 -2.58 -6.92 6.18
C SER A 152 -2.80 -7.00 7.70
N VAL A 153 -2.96 -5.85 8.37
CA VAL A 153 -3.27 -5.79 9.81
C VAL A 153 -4.59 -6.52 10.10
N TYR A 154 -5.63 -6.30 9.30
CA TYR A 154 -6.90 -7.01 9.46
C TYR A 154 -6.73 -8.54 9.37
N PHE A 155 -6.02 -9.03 8.34
CA PHE A 155 -5.79 -10.46 8.19
C PHE A 155 -4.88 -11.02 9.29
N PHE A 156 -3.94 -10.23 9.79
CA PHE A 156 -3.10 -10.62 10.92
C PHE A 156 -3.93 -10.79 12.21
N ILE A 157 -4.85 -9.86 12.50
CA ILE A 157 -5.79 -10.00 13.63
C ILE A 157 -6.62 -11.29 13.48
N LYS A 158 -7.04 -11.61 12.26
CA LYS A 158 -7.74 -12.86 11.96
C LYS A 158 -6.89 -14.10 12.28
N ILE A 159 -5.63 -14.11 11.85
CA ILE A 159 -4.69 -15.21 12.13
C ILE A 159 -4.48 -15.44 13.64
N ILE A 160 -4.41 -14.34 14.42
CA ILE A 160 -4.19 -14.43 15.86
C ILE A 160 -5.42 -14.94 16.59
N ASN A 161 -6.63 -14.53 16.18
CA ASN A 161 -7.88 -14.81 16.88
C ASN A 161 -8.52 -16.14 16.47
N GLU A 162 -8.30 -16.60 15.26
CA GLU A 162 -8.80 -17.88 14.80
C GLU A 162 -7.81 -18.97 15.23
N ASN A 163 -8.28 -19.95 16.06
CA ASN A 163 -7.48 -21.10 16.46
C ASN A 163 -7.13 -22.03 15.29
N ASP A 164 -7.66 -21.76 14.11
CA ASP A 164 -7.34 -22.47 12.88
C ASP A 164 -6.09 -21.87 12.24
N PHE A 165 -5.26 -22.76 11.71
CA PHE A 165 -4.05 -22.44 10.97
C PHE A 165 -4.41 -21.70 9.67
N GLY A 166 -4.45 -20.41 9.74
CA GLY A 166 -4.94 -19.50 8.69
C GLY A 166 -4.07 -19.43 7.41
N LYS A 167 -3.77 -20.59 6.79
CA LYS A 167 -2.93 -20.71 5.58
C LYS A 167 -3.34 -19.74 4.49
N LYS A 168 -4.66 -19.58 4.27
CA LYS A 168 -5.21 -18.63 3.31
C LYS A 168 -4.82 -17.19 3.63
N TYR A 169 -4.91 -16.80 4.91
CA TYR A 169 -4.58 -15.43 5.33
C TYR A 169 -3.09 -15.17 5.30
N LEU A 170 -2.25 -16.19 5.56
CA LEU A 170 -0.80 -16.09 5.39
C LEU A 170 -0.41 -15.89 3.93
N LEU A 171 -1.01 -16.66 3.01
CA LEU A 171 -0.78 -16.51 1.59
C LEU A 171 -1.20 -15.12 1.09
N ILE A 172 -2.39 -14.64 1.50
CA ILE A 172 -2.89 -13.31 1.14
C ILE A 172 -1.96 -12.22 1.70
N ASN A 173 -1.55 -12.32 2.96
CA ASN A 173 -0.62 -11.36 3.56
C ASN A 173 0.74 -11.36 2.88
N GLY A 174 1.23 -12.52 2.46
CA GLY A 174 2.42 -12.61 1.63
C GLY A 174 2.24 -11.88 0.31
N ALA A 175 1.14 -12.12 -0.42
CA ALA A 175 0.87 -11.44 -1.68
C ALA A 175 0.77 -9.91 -1.51
N ILE A 176 0.15 -9.45 -0.43
CA ILE A 176 0.09 -8.03 -0.06
C ILE A 176 1.51 -7.47 0.18
N ALA A 177 2.34 -8.17 0.95
CA ALA A 177 3.74 -7.80 1.16
C ALA A 177 4.52 -7.72 -0.16
N GLY A 178 4.32 -8.68 -1.06
CA GLY A 178 4.90 -8.67 -2.39
C GLY A 178 4.45 -7.46 -3.23
N CYS A 179 3.17 -7.07 -3.18
CA CYS A 179 2.71 -5.84 -3.83
C CYS A 179 3.38 -4.59 -3.24
N VAL A 180 3.45 -4.49 -1.92
CA VAL A 180 4.13 -3.36 -1.26
C VAL A 180 5.62 -3.33 -1.60
N SER A 181 6.29 -4.49 -1.69
CA SER A 181 7.68 -4.56 -2.13
C SER A 181 7.90 -4.04 -3.55
N LEU A 182 6.88 -4.08 -4.41
CA LEU A 182 6.89 -3.56 -5.78
C LEU A 182 6.41 -2.10 -5.89
N ILE A 183 6.03 -1.48 -4.79
CA ILE A 183 5.75 -0.03 -4.69
C ILE A 183 6.91 0.65 -3.98
N LYS A 184 7.21 0.23 -2.76
CA LYS A 184 8.25 0.79 -1.88
C LYS A 184 8.73 -0.27 -0.88
N PHE A 185 9.82 -0.96 -1.19
CA PHE A 185 10.27 -2.11 -0.40
C PHE A 185 10.66 -1.76 1.05
N ASN A 186 11.03 -0.50 1.33
CA ASN A 186 11.37 -0.06 2.69
C ASN A 186 10.23 -0.22 3.68
N LEU A 187 8.98 -0.30 3.20
CA LEU A 187 7.79 -0.50 4.03
C LEU A 187 7.59 -1.95 4.48
N LEU A 188 8.39 -2.90 3.99
CA LEU A 188 8.30 -4.31 4.40
C LEU A 188 8.60 -4.57 5.88
N GLY A 189 9.20 -3.61 6.59
CA GLY A 189 9.53 -3.74 8.00
C GLY A 189 8.36 -4.20 8.87
N LEU A 190 7.13 -3.75 8.56
CA LEU A 190 5.91 -4.18 9.25
C LEU A 190 5.73 -5.70 9.19
N TRP A 191 5.86 -6.29 8.00
CA TRP A 191 5.66 -7.74 7.78
C TRP A 191 6.76 -8.58 8.41
N PHE A 192 8.01 -8.10 8.40
CA PHE A 192 9.10 -8.78 9.11
C PHE A 192 8.84 -8.84 10.61
N ILE A 193 8.43 -7.74 11.22
CA ILE A 193 8.16 -7.68 12.65
C ILE A 193 7.02 -8.63 13.04
N TRP A 194 5.86 -8.55 12.40
CA TRP A 194 4.73 -9.37 12.81
C TRP A 194 4.90 -10.86 12.43
N MET A 195 5.57 -11.19 11.31
CA MET A 195 5.93 -12.57 11.01
C MET A 195 6.90 -13.14 12.03
N ALA A 196 7.88 -12.37 12.48
CA ALA A 196 8.78 -12.78 13.56
C ALA A 196 8.01 -13.04 14.86
N LEU A 197 7.14 -12.10 15.27
CA LEU A 197 6.30 -12.27 16.47
C LEU A 197 5.41 -13.51 16.38
N TYR A 198 4.78 -13.74 15.23
CA TYR A 198 3.95 -14.92 15.01
C TYR A 198 4.77 -16.22 15.02
N PHE A 199 5.93 -16.24 14.42
CA PHE A 199 6.88 -17.35 14.41
C PHE A 199 7.33 -17.71 15.83
N PHE A 200 7.80 -16.74 16.61
CA PHE A 200 8.20 -16.95 18.00
C PHE A 200 7.04 -17.42 18.89
N LYS A 201 5.83 -16.89 18.68
CA LYS A 201 4.63 -17.40 19.36
C LYS A 201 4.41 -18.88 19.11
N LEU A 202 4.51 -19.34 17.86
CA LEU A 202 4.33 -20.75 17.52
C LEU A 202 5.44 -21.64 18.10
N ILE A 203 6.69 -21.16 18.13
CA ILE A 203 7.79 -21.88 18.77
C ILE A 203 7.56 -22.01 20.28
N SER A 204 7.12 -20.96 20.96
CA SER A 204 6.83 -20.99 22.39
C SER A 204 5.70 -21.97 22.74
N LEU A 205 4.77 -22.19 21.81
CA LEU A 205 3.72 -23.21 21.89
C LEU A 205 4.18 -24.62 21.48
N LYS A 206 5.48 -24.81 21.18
CA LYS A 206 6.07 -26.05 20.66
C LYS A 206 5.51 -26.51 19.31
N GLU A 207 4.90 -25.59 18.53
CA GLU A 207 4.32 -25.85 17.22
C GLU A 207 5.30 -25.55 16.08
N ILE A 208 6.54 -26.03 16.19
CA ILE A 208 7.65 -25.72 15.27
C ILE A 208 7.29 -26.00 13.80
N LYS A 209 6.64 -27.15 13.54
CA LYS A 209 6.20 -27.51 12.17
C LYS A 209 5.24 -26.47 11.58
N LYS A 210 4.29 -25.98 12.39
CA LYS A 210 3.36 -24.92 11.95
C LYS A 210 4.09 -23.60 11.71
N ALA A 211 5.10 -23.26 12.52
CA ALA A 211 5.90 -22.05 12.32
C ALA A 211 6.59 -22.06 10.94
N PHE A 212 7.28 -23.14 10.59
CA PHE A 212 7.91 -23.26 9.26
C PHE A 212 6.90 -23.27 8.12
N ILE A 213 5.81 -23.99 8.24
CA ILE A 213 4.76 -24.01 7.22
C ILE A 213 4.16 -22.60 7.03
N SER A 214 3.98 -21.84 8.11
CA SER A 214 3.49 -20.46 8.05
C SER A 214 4.43 -19.56 7.24
N CYS A 215 5.74 -19.66 7.47
CA CYS A 215 6.73 -18.93 6.70
C CYS A 215 6.68 -19.30 5.20
N VAL A 216 6.54 -20.59 4.89
CA VAL A 216 6.43 -21.04 3.50
C VAL A 216 5.20 -20.46 2.81
N TYR A 217 4.01 -20.52 3.43
CA TYR A 217 2.80 -19.94 2.84
C TYR A 217 2.92 -18.42 2.65
N PHE A 218 3.51 -17.73 3.61
CA PHE A 218 3.75 -16.29 3.49
C PHE A 218 4.71 -15.97 2.34
N LEU A 219 5.85 -16.65 2.26
CA LEU A 219 6.84 -16.45 1.20
C LEU A 219 6.28 -16.81 -0.19
N VAL A 220 5.55 -17.92 -0.32
CA VAL A 220 4.89 -18.29 -1.57
C VAL A 220 3.94 -17.17 -2.02
N GLY A 221 3.12 -16.65 -1.11
CA GLY A 221 2.27 -15.50 -1.40
C GLY A 221 3.08 -14.29 -1.88
N MET A 222 4.15 -13.93 -1.18
CA MET A 222 5.01 -12.79 -1.49
C MET A 222 5.68 -12.92 -2.85
N PHE A 223 6.10 -14.13 -3.21
CA PHE A 223 6.76 -14.37 -4.49
C PHE A 223 5.82 -14.26 -5.71
N ILE A 224 4.50 -14.41 -5.56
CA ILE A 224 3.57 -14.34 -6.70
C ILE A 224 3.67 -12.98 -7.44
N PRO A 225 3.43 -11.82 -6.83
CA PRO A 225 3.52 -10.54 -7.53
C PRO A 225 4.97 -10.21 -7.94
N ILE A 226 5.97 -10.57 -7.12
CA ILE A 226 7.38 -10.37 -7.44
C ILE A 226 7.76 -11.16 -8.70
N PHE A 227 7.33 -12.42 -8.81
CA PHE A 227 7.60 -13.25 -9.97
C PHE A 227 6.99 -12.69 -11.26
N ILE A 228 5.76 -12.17 -11.18
CA ILE A 228 5.11 -11.50 -12.32
C ILE A 228 5.92 -10.29 -12.77
N SER A 229 6.42 -9.49 -11.83
CA SER A 229 7.27 -8.33 -12.13
C SER A 229 8.60 -8.76 -12.75
N ILE A 230 9.28 -9.75 -12.19
CA ILE A 230 10.54 -10.30 -12.75
C ILE A 230 10.31 -10.80 -14.18
N LEU A 231 9.23 -11.55 -14.41
CA LEU A 231 8.90 -12.07 -15.73
C LEU A 231 8.73 -10.94 -16.77
N TYR A 232 8.06 -9.83 -16.39
CA TYR A 232 7.93 -8.65 -17.24
C TYR A 232 9.32 -8.11 -17.65
N PHE A 233 10.25 -7.93 -16.71
CA PHE A 233 11.59 -7.41 -17.01
C PHE A 233 12.45 -8.39 -17.77
N VAL A 234 12.31 -9.70 -17.54
CA VAL A 234 13.00 -10.75 -18.32
C VAL A 234 12.57 -10.71 -19.79
N ILE A 235 11.24 -10.67 -20.04
CA ILE A 235 10.70 -10.66 -21.42
C ILE A 235 11.17 -9.41 -22.18
N ASN A 236 11.32 -8.27 -21.49
CA ASN A 236 11.76 -7.00 -22.09
C ASN A 236 13.29 -6.81 -22.09
N GLY A 237 14.08 -7.82 -21.66
CA GLY A 237 15.54 -7.72 -21.59
C GLY A 237 16.05 -6.59 -20.68
N ALA A 238 15.35 -6.32 -19.57
CA ALA A 238 15.59 -5.21 -18.65
C ALA A 238 15.77 -5.67 -17.19
N LEU A 239 16.03 -6.96 -16.95
CA LEU A 239 16.16 -7.51 -15.60
C LEU A 239 17.35 -6.89 -14.85
N ARG A 240 18.45 -6.65 -15.54
CA ARG A 240 19.65 -6.02 -14.95
C ARG A 240 19.34 -4.57 -14.56
N ASP A 241 18.72 -3.80 -15.46
CA ASP A 241 18.35 -2.41 -15.20
C ASP A 241 17.38 -2.30 -14.01
N TYR A 242 16.40 -3.21 -13.94
CA TYR A 242 15.51 -3.31 -12.78
C TYR A 242 16.27 -3.56 -11.48
N TYR A 243 17.21 -4.50 -11.46
CA TYR A 243 18.01 -4.79 -10.27
C TYR A 243 18.93 -3.63 -9.91
N ASP A 244 19.64 -3.05 -10.88
CA ASP A 244 20.61 -1.97 -10.66
C ASP A 244 19.91 -0.71 -10.13
N VAL A 245 18.76 -0.32 -10.69
CA VAL A 245 18.05 0.89 -10.29
C VAL A 245 17.16 0.65 -9.07
N TYR A 246 16.30 -0.37 -9.09
CA TYR A 246 15.33 -0.54 -8.01
C TYR A 246 15.96 -1.09 -6.73
N ILE A 247 16.96 -1.96 -6.82
CA ILE A 247 17.59 -2.58 -5.64
C ILE A 247 18.90 -1.89 -5.31
N THR A 248 19.90 -1.95 -6.22
CA THR A 248 21.26 -1.49 -5.91
C THR A 248 21.30 0.01 -5.62
N PHE A 249 20.73 0.84 -6.49
CA PHE A 249 20.73 2.30 -6.30
C PHE A 249 20.05 2.71 -4.99
N ASN A 250 18.90 2.12 -4.66
CA ASN A 250 18.21 2.42 -3.41
C ASN A 250 18.99 1.99 -2.16
N LEU A 251 19.75 0.88 -2.22
CA LEU A 251 20.53 0.41 -1.09
C LEU A 251 21.87 1.15 -0.95
N THR A 252 22.47 1.59 -2.04
CA THR A 252 23.83 2.17 -2.04
C THR A 252 23.84 3.69 -2.13
N ALA A 253 23.21 4.27 -3.14
CA ALA A 253 23.29 5.70 -3.42
C ALA A 253 22.27 6.52 -2.64
N TYR A 254 21.02 6.03 -2.54
CA TYR A 254 19.93 6.79 -1.90
C TYR A 254 19.97 6.72 -0.37
N SER A 255 20.53 5.65 0.21
CA SER A 255 20.51 5.42 1.67
C SER A 255 21.76 5.89 2.41
N THR A 256 22.83 6.29 1.74
CA THR A 256 24.18 6.47 2.35
C THR A 256 24.49 7.84 2.91
N THR A 257 23.61 8.83 2.78
CA THR A 257 23.91 10.21 3.17
C THR A 257 23.81 10.51 4.67
N ILE A 258 23.26 9.59 5.47
CA ILE A 258 23.09 9.81 6.91
C ILE A 258 23.56 8.58 7.68
N ASP A 259 24.55 8.78 8.56
CA ASP A 259 25.08 7.78 9.51
C ASP A 259 23.95 7.24 10.42
N LEU A 260 24.05 5.97 10.82
CA LEU A 260 23.06 5.27 11.65
C LEU A 260 22.77 6.01 12.97
N LYS A 261 23.78 6.60 13.61
CA LYS A 261 23.65 7.36 14.86
C LYS A 261 22.78 8.60 14.64
N THR A 262 23.03 9.32 13.56
CA THR A 262 22.25 10.50 13.16
C THR A 262 20.82 10.13 12.78
N ARG A 263 20.59 8.96 12.14
CA ARG A 263 19.22 8.45 11.86
C ARG A 263 18.45 8.19 13.14
N ILE A 264 19.09 7.54 14.13
CA ILE A 264 18.47 7.26 15.43
C ILE A 264 18.17 8.57 16.17
N LEU A 265 19.10 9.52 16.20
CA LEU A 265 18.87 10.82 16.82
C LEU A 265 17.74 11.60 16.16
N ASN A 266 17.69 11.64 14.84
CA ASN A 266 16.61 12.31 14.09
C ASN A 266 15.23 11.65 14.32
N MET A 267 15.17 10.34 14.57
CA MET A 267 13.92 9.64 14.90
C MET A 267 13.34 10.11 16.23
N PHE A 268 14.19 10.47 17.19
CA PHE A 268 13.77 11.00 18.50
C PHE A 268 13.56 12.53 18.51
N SER A 269 14.14 13.26 17.57
CA SER A 269 13.97 14.71 17.45
C SER A 269 12.74 15.14 16.62
N ALA A 270 12.09 14.19 15.94
CA ALA A 270 10.88 14.43 15.14
C ALA A 270 9.57 14.23 15.93
N ILE A 271 9.67 13.98 17.26
CA ILE A 271 8.57 13.90 18.21
C ILE A 271 8.53 15.21 19.00
#